data_c2dedf57841055f6057a85c2ee6935c6
#
_entry.id   c2dedf57841055f6057a85c2ee6935c6
#
_cell.length_a   1.000
_cell.length_b   1.000
_cell.length_c   1.000
_cell.angle_alpha   90.00
_cell.angle_beta   90.00
_cell.angle_gamma   90.00
#
_symmetry.space_group_name_H-M   'P 1'
#
loop_
_entity.id
_entity.type
_entity.pdbx_description
1 polymer ?
#
loop_
_entity_poly.entity_id
_entity_poly.type
_entity_poly.pdbx_seq_one_letter_code
_entity_poly.pdbx_strand_id
1 'polypeptide(L)'
;MKIRFDKYVWCVRLSKTRSQASELISKGKIRLNGQEVKSSKEIKLNDIIGVQKHSATFEYKVLLLLDKRLGAALIPTYIEDITKEEEILKFKQYQLAQKAYRETDGKPTKKDRRELDKFMEDWEED
;
A
#
# COMPACT_ATOMS: atom_id res chain seq x y z
N MET A 1 -9.28 21.38 -5.76
CA MET A 1 -9.56 20.11 -6.47
C MET A 1 -10.20 19.13 -5.49
N LYS A 2 -11.30 18.52 -5.88
CA LYS A 2 -11.99 17.54 -5.05
C LYS A 2 -11.78 16.15 -5.63
N ILE A 3 -11.04 15.31 -4.90
CA ILE A 3 -10.68 13.96 -5.33
C ILE A 3 -11.20 12.95 -4.31
N ARG A 4 -11.88 11.92 -4.79
CA ARG A 4 -12.34 10.82 -3.94
C ARG A 4 -11.13 10.00 -3.47
N PHE A 5 -11.23 9.46 -2.26
CA PHE A 5 -10.17 8.66 -1.65
C PHE A 5 -9.81 7.45 -2.51
N ASP A 6 -10.80 6.71 -3.02
CA ASP A 6 -10.57 5.54 -3.86
C ASP A 6 -9.81 5.90 -5.14
N LYS A 7 -10.17 7.02 -5.76
CA LYS A 7 -9.48 7.49 -6.96
C LYS A 7 -8.05 7.91 -6.66
N TYR A 8 -7.83 8.66 -5.56
CA TYR A 8 -6.50 9.09 -5.17
C TYR A 8 -5.56 7.92 -4.87
N VAL A 9 -6.06 6.93 -4.11
CA VAL A 9 -5.30 5.71 -3.79
C VAL A 9 -4.84 5.01 -5.07
N TRP A 10 -5.72 4.90 -6.05
CA TRP A 10 -5.36 4.35 -7.35
C TRP A 10 -4.38 5.25 -8.11
N CYS A 11 -4.58 6.57 -8.10
CA CYS A 11 -3.71 7.52 -8.79
C CYS A 11 -2.27 7.46 -8.30
N VAL A 12 -2.04 7.34 -6.99
CA VAL A 12 -0.70 7.24 -6.40
C VAL A 12 -0.20 5.80 -6.30
N ARG A 13 -0.87 4.88 -7.00
CA ARG A 13 -0.46 3.48 -7.17
C ARG A 13 -0.41 2.66 -5.88
N LEU A 14 -1.23 3.00 -4.89
CA LEU A 14 -1.39 2.19 -3.68
C LEU A 14 -2.34 1.00 -3.91
N SER A 15 -3.01 0.95 -5.06
CA SER A 15 -3.80 -0.19 -5.51
C SER A 15 -3.64 -0.36 -7.02
N LYS A 16 -3.91 -1.57 -7.51
CA LYS A 16 -3.81 -1.88 -8.94
C LYS A 16 -4.95 -1.29 -9.75
N THR A 17 -6.14 -1.26 -9.16
CA THR A 17 -7.34 -0.74 -9.80
C THR A 17 -8.09 0.14 -8.81
N ARG A 18 -8.96 0.99 -9.34
CA ARG A 18 -9.83 1.82 -8.52
C ARG A 18 -10.83 0.97 -7.72
N SER A 19 -11.32 -0.11 -8.32
CA SER A 19 -12.21 -1.06 -7.64
C SER A 19 -11.51 -1.72 -6.45
N GLN A 20 -10.26 -2.10 -6.60
CA GLN A 20 -9.47 -2.65 -5.50
C GLN A 20 -9.27 -1.61 -4.40
N ALA A 21 -9.01 -0.36 -4.76
CA ALA A 21 -8.89 0.73 -3.79
C ALA A 21 -10.16 0.85 -2.95
N SER A 22 -11.32 0.89 -3.60
CA SER A 22 -12.62 0.96 -2.93
C SER A 22 -12.84 -0.22 -1.99
N GLU A 23 -12.51 -1.42 -2.43
CA GLU A 23 -12.63 -2.64 -1.62
C GLU A 23 -11.73 -2.58 -0.38
N LEU A 24 -10.47 -2.20 -0.54
CA LEU A 24 -9.52 -2.11 0.58
C LEU A 24 -9.94 -1.06 1.60
N ILE A 25 -10.47 0.07 1.13
CA ILE A 25 -11.00 1.12 2.01
C ILE A 25 -12.21 0.59 2.79
N SER A 26 -13.12 -0.10 2.11
CA SER A 26 -14.33 -0.67 2.74
C SER A 26 -13.99 -1.73 3.79
N LYS A 27 -12.92 -2.47 3.59
CA LYS A 27 -12.46 -3.50 4.54
C LYS A 27 -11.64 -2.92 5.70
N GLY A 28 -11.38 -1.62 5.70
CA GLY A 28 -10.55 -0.97 6.72
C GLY A 28 -9.06 -1.24 6.58
N LYS A 29 -8.62 -1.80 5.46
CA LYS A 29 -7.19 -2.03 5.18
C LYS A 29 -6.48 -0.77 4.70
N ILE A 30 -7.22 0.16 4.11
CA ILE A 30 -6.73 1.49 3.79
C ILE A 30 -7.58 2.47 4.60
N ARG A 31 -6.90 3.31 5.40
CA ARG A 31 -7.53 4.26 6.31
C ARG A 31 -7.05 5.66 6.04
N LEU A 32 -7.84 6.63 6.47
CA LEU A 32 -7.51 8.05 6.34
C LEU A 32 -7.37 8.65 7.74
N ASN A 33 -6.20 9.20 8.04
CA ASN A 33 -5.89 9.78 9.35
C ASN A 33 -6.17 8.82 10.52
N GLY A 34 -5.86 7.53 10.29
CA GLY A 34 -6.03 6.49 11.29
C GLY A 34 -7.45 5.99 11.47
N GLN A 35 -8.39 6.44 10.64
CA GLN A 35 -9.81 6.08 10.76
C GLN A 35 -10.33 5.41 9.50
N GLU A 36 -11.28 4.50 9.67
CA GLU A 36 -12.02 3.93 8.57
C GLU A 36 -12.99 4.98 8.02
N VAL A 37 -12.95 5.20 6.71
CA VAL A 37 -13.82 6.16 6.02
C VAL A 37 -14.43 5.50 4.80
N LYS A 38 -15.40 6.17 4.19
CA LYS A 38 -16.01 5.70 2.94
C LYS A 38 -15.06 5.96 1.77
N SER A 39 -15.12 5.11 0.74
CA SER A 39 -14.31 5.26 -0.47
C SER A 39 -14.59 6.59 -1.19
N SER A 40 -15.77 7.15 -1.00
CA SER A 40 -16.16 8.45 -1.57
C SER A 40 -15.66 9.65 -0.76
N LYS A 41 -14.99 9.44 0.37
CA LYS A 41 -14.44 10.54 1.18
C LYS A 41 -13.45 11.35 0.35
N GLU A 42 -13.54 12.67 0.42
CA GLU A 42 -12.59 13.54 -0.26
C GLU A 42 -11.24 13.57 0.44
N ILE A 43 -10.18 13.46 -0.34
CA ILE A 43 -8.80 13.55 0.15
C ILE A 43 -8.37 15.02 0.15
N LYS A 44 -7.57 15.42 1.13
CA LYS A 44 -7.05 16.78 1.27
C LYS A 44 -5.56 16.77 1.44
N LEU A 45 -4.93 17.92 1.21
CA LEU A 45 -3.50 18.08 1.47
C LEU A 45 -3.19 17.79 2.95
N ASN A 46 -2.08 17.16 3.20
CA ASN A 46 -1.60 16.75 4.52
C ASN A 46 -2.40 15.62 5.18
N ASP A 47 -3.39 15.06 4.50
CA ASP A 47 -4.03 13.84 4.98
C ASP A 47 -3.03 12.69 4.99
N ILE A 48 -3.20 11.77 5.94
CA ILE A 48 -2.33 10.60 6.09
C ILE A 48 -3.11 9.37 5.68
N ILE A 49 -2.58 8.66 4.68
CA ILE A 49 -3.17 7.42 4.18
C ILE A 49 -2.43 6.26 4.84
N GLY A 50 -3.16 5.44 5.60
CA GLY A 50 -2.61 4.22 6.20
C GLY A 50 -2.98 3.02 5.36
N VAL A 51 -1.98 2.21 4.99
CA VAL A 51 -2.16 0.98 4.22
C VAL A 51 -1.69 -0.19 5.07
N GLN A 52 -2.62 -1.05 5.45
CA GLN A 52 -2.30 -2.24 6.24
C GLN A 52 -1.90 -3.38 5.32
N LYS A 53 -0.70 -3.91 5.51
CA LYS A 53 -0.22 -5.11 4.82
C LYS A 53 0.32 -6.09 5.86
N HIS A 54 -0.33 -7.25 5.96
CA HIS A 54 -0.02 -8.25 6.98
C HIS A 54 -0.12 -7.63 8.38
N SER A 55 0.93 -7.67 9.18
CA SER A 55 0.94 -7.09 10.52
C SER A 55 1.43 -5.64 10.56
N ALA A 56 1.84 -5.09 9.43
CA ALA A 56 2.43 -3.75 9.37
C ALA A 56 1.47 -2.74 8.75
N THR A 57 1.55 -1.49 9.20
CA THR A 57 0.80 -0.37 8.65
C THR A 57 1.78 0.63 8.04
N PHE A 58 1.67 0.84 6.74
CA PHE A 58 2.47 1.82 6.02
C PHE A 58 1.69 3.12 5.93
N GLU A 59 2.35 4.24 6.16
CA GLU A 59 1.71 5.55 6.17
C GLU A 59 2.32 6.48 5.14
N TYR A 60 1.46 7.23 4.46
CA TYR A 60 1.86 8.18 3.43
C TYR A 60 1.14 9.50 3.63
N LYS A 61 1.89 10.60 3.61
CA LYS A 61 1.32 11.94 3.73
C LYS A 61 1.05 12.51 2.34
N VAL A 62 -0.14 13.06 2.16
CA VAL A 62 -0.54 13.69 0.90
C VAL A 62 0.15 15.03 0.76
N LEU A 63 1.01 15.17 -0.25
CA LEU A 63 1.73 16.41 -0.56
C LEU A 63 1.03 17.21 -1.66
N LEU A 64 0.53 16.52 -2.69
CA LEU A 64 -0.15 17.13 -3.82
C LEU A 64 -1.37 16.29 -4.21
N LEU A 65 -2.39 16.95 -4.73
CA LEU A 65 -3.57 16.30 -5.28
C LEU A 65 -3.44 16.15 -6.79
N LEU A 66 -4.09 15.13 -7.34
CA LEU A 66 -4.12 14.90 -8.80
C LEU A 66 -5.35 14.08 -9.14
N ASP A 67 -5.72 14.09 -10.40
CA ASP A 67 -6.88 13.34 -10.91
C ASP A 67 -6.52 12.32 -11.99
N LYS A 68 -5.22 12.09 -12.22
CA LYS A 68 -4.72 11.12 -13.19
C LYS A 68 -3.72 10.18 -12.53
N ARG A 69 -3.71 8.93 -12.97
CA ARG A 69 -2.76 7.96 -12.43
C ARG A 69 -1.33 8.32 -12.82
N LEU A 70 -0.45 8.29 -11.82
CA LEU A 70 0.96 8.63 -12.00
C LEU A 70 1.79 7.45 -12.47
N GLY A 71 2.90 7.74 -13.16
CA GLY A 71 3.99 6.79 -13.28
C GLY A 71 4.70 6.62 -11.93
N ALA A 72 5.29 5.46 -11.70
CA ALA A 72 5.93 5.13 -10.42
C ALA A 72 7.01 6.15 -10.02
N ALA A 73 7.73 6.71 -10.98
CA ALA A 73 8.81 7.66 -10.72
C ALA A 73 8.33 8.98 -10.11
N LEU A 74 7.07 9.36 -10.33
CA LEU A 74 6.51 10.63 -9.86
C LEU A 74 5.83 10.53 -8.49
N ILE A 75 5.62 9.32 -7.98
CA ILE A 75 4.91 9.12 -6.72
C ILE A 75 5.53 9.90 -5.55
N PRO A 76 6.87 9.92 -5.34
CA PRO A 76 7.47 10.66 -4.22
C PRO A 76 7.23 12.16 -4.25
N THR A 77 6.87 12.72 -5.42
CA THR A 77 6.51 14.14 -5.55
C THR A 77 5.14 14.43 -4.95
N TYR A 78 4.23 13.46 -4.97
CA TYR A 78 2.83 13.63 -4.57
C TYR A 78 2.52 13.10 -3.19
N ILE A 79 3.22 12.06 -2.73
CA ILE A 79 3.06 11.52 -1.39
C ILE A 79 4.42 11.30 -0.74
N GLU A 80 4.47 11.51 0.58
CA GLU A 80 5.67 11.26 1.37
C GLU A 80 5.48 10.00 2.20
N ASP A 81 6.43 9.08 2.12
CA ASP A 81 6.42 7.88 2.95
C ASP A 81 6.85 8.27 4.37
N ILE A 82 5.89 8.24 5.29
CA ILE A 82 6.13 8.55 6.70
C ILE A 82 5.95 7.31 7.57
N THR A 83 6.03 6.14 6.96
CA THR A 83 5.89 4.87 7.68
C THR A 83 6.87 4.79 8.83
N LYS A 84 6.39 4.41 10.01
CA LYS A 84 7.23 4.27 11.19
C LYS A 84 8.22 3.11 10.99
N GLU A 85 9.44 3.31 11.47
CA GLU A 85 10.48 2.30 11.36
C GLU A 85 10.06 0.97 11.98
N GLU A 86 9.34 1.01 13.09
CA GLU A 86 8.77 -0.17 13.75
C GLU A 86 7.91 -1.00 12.80
N GLU A 87 7.10 -0.35 11.98
CA GLU A 87 6.22 -1.02 11.03
C GLU A 87 7.01 -1.63 9.86
N ILE A 88 8.05 -0.94 9.42
CA ILE A 88 8.94 -1.46 8.38
C ILE A 88 9.65 -2.71 8.88
N LEU A 89 10.12 -2.70 10.14
CA LEU A 89 10.77 -3.85 10.75
C LEU A 89 9.81 -5.04 10.89
N LYS A 90 8.58 -4.80 11.30
CA LYS A 90 7.55 -5.86 11.37
C LYS A 90 7.35 -6.53 10.02
N PHE A 91 7.28 -5.74 8.97
CA PHE A 91 7.09 -6.26 7.61
C PHE A 91 8.30 -7.09 7.16
N LYS A 92 9.51 -6.60 7.42
CA LYS A 92 10.75 -7.33 7.12
C LYS A 92 10.83 -8.65 7.89
N GLN A 93 10.47 -8.64 9.17
CA GLN A 93 10.43 -9.85 9.99
C GLN A 93 9.44 -10.86 9.45
N TYR A 94 8.26 -10.40 9.02
CA TYR A 94 7.27 -11.25 8.39
C TYR A 94 7.83 -11.92 7.13
N GLN A 95 8.48 -11.15 6.26
CA GLN A 95 9.08 -11.68 5.04
C GLN A 95 10.17 -12.72 5.34
N LEU A 96 11.02 -12.44 6.32
CA LEU A 96 12.09 -13.36 6.74
C LEU A 96 11.52 -14.65 7.32
N ALA A 97 10.46 -14.55 8.14
CA ALA A 97 9.79 -15.71 8.72
C ALA A 97 9.19 -16.59 7.63
N GLN A 98 8.57 -16.02 6.62
CA GLN A 98 8.02 -16.75 5.48
C GLN A 98 9.12 -17.47 4.71
N LYS A 99 10.23 -16.79 4.48
CA LYS A 99 11.39 -17.38 3.79
C LYS A 99 11.99 -18.52 4.59
N ALA A 100 12.22 -18.33 5.89
CA ALA A 100 12.78 -19.36 6.77
C ALA A 100 11.87 -20.58 6.84
N TYR A 101 10.56 -20.39 6.93
CA TYR A 101 9.59 -21.47 6.93
C TYR A 101 9.68 -22.30 5.66
N ARG A 102 9.76 -21.66 4.51
CA ARG A 102 9.91 -22.33 3.22
C ARG A 102 11.22 -23.08 3.09
N GLU A 103 12.31 -22.53 3.62
CA GLU A 103 13.62 -23.19 3.62
C GLU A 103 13.65 -24.41 4.50
N THR A 104 12.95 -24.41 5.64
CA THR A 104 12.86 -25.57 6.53
C THR A 104 12.03 -26.71 5.94
N ASP A 105 11.03 -26.40 5.13
CA ASP A 105 10.18 -27.40 4.48
C ASP A 105 10.79 -27.96 3.19
N GLY A 106 12.00 -27.54 2.83
CA GLY A 106 12.69 -27.94 1.62
C GLY A 106 12.98 -26.77 0.70
N LYS A 107 13.49 -27.06 -0.51
CA LYS A 107 13.82 -26.01 -1.47
C LYS A 107 12.55 -25.36 -1.99
N PRO A 108 12.48 -24.01 -2.04
CA PRO A 108 11.33 -23.33 -2.64
C PRO A 108 11.13 -23.76 -4.08
N THR A 109 9.89 -24.04 -4.45
CA THR A 109 9.54 -24.33 -5.83
C THR A 109 9.57 -23.06 -6.66
N LYS A 110 9.59 -23.17 -7.99
CA LYS A 110 9.47 -22.01 -8.87
C LYS A 110 8.16 -21.27 -8.63
N LYS A 111 7.11 -21.99 -8.28
CA LYS A 111 5.81 -21.40 -7.96
C LYS A 111 5.90 -20.51 -6.72
N ASP A 112 6.57 -20.96 -5.67
CA ASP A 112 6.75 -20.19 -4.45
C ASP A 112 7.52 -18.90 -4.70
N ARG A 113 8.55 -18.96 -5.53
CA ARG A 113 9.31 -17.77 -5.92
C ARG A 113 8.45 -16.78 -6.69
N ARG A 114 7.63 -17.27 -7.62
CA ARG A 114 6.74 -16.40 -8.40
C ARG A 114 5.71 -15.71 -7.51
N GLU A 115 5.16 -16.41 -6.56
CA GLU A 115 4.20 -15.82 -5.61
C GLU A 115 4.84 -14.74 -4.77
N LEU A 116 6.06 -14.96 -4.29
CA LEU A 116 6.79 -13.97 -3.51
C LEU A 116 7.16 -12.75 -4.37
N ASP A 117 7.68 -12.97 -5.58
CA ASP A 117 8.02 -11.90 -6.51
C ASP A 117 6.79 -11.09 -6.87
N LYS A 118 5.67 -11.74 -7.15
CA LYS A 118 4.41 -11.08 -7.45
C LYS A 118 3.93 -10.24 -6.26
N PHE A 119 4.07 -10.74 -5.05
CA PHE A 119 3.73 -10.01 -3.85
C PHE A 119 4.58 -8.73 -3.71
N MET A 120 5.87 -8.82 -3.98
CA MET A 120 6.78 -7.67 -3.95
C MET A 120 6.44 -6.67 -5.05
N GLU A 121 6.13 -7.13 -6.25
CA GLU A 121 5.69 -6.27 -7.36
C GLU A 121 4.40 -5.54 -7.01
N ASP A 122 3.42 -6.23 -6.44
CA ASP A 122 2.15 -5.63 -6.01
C ASP A 122 2.39 -4.54 -4.97
N TRP A 123 3.44 -4.67 -4.18
CA TRP A 123 3.81 -3.70 -3.18
C TRP A 123 4.55 -2.50 -3.75
N GLU A 124 5.53 -2.72 -4.63
CA GLU A 124 6.47 -1.69 -5.08
C GLU A 124 6.05 -0.97 -6.35
N GLU A 125 5.40 -1.66 -7.28
CA GLU A 125 5.15 -1.14 -8.62
C GLU A 125 3.71 -0.72 -8.89
N ASP A 126 2.80 -1.20 -8.11
CA ASP A 126 1.39 -0.89 -8.31
C ASP A 126 0.95 0.31 -7.50
#